data_838d2af50d28a70ff656b87b988475d3
#
_entry.id   838d2af50d28a70ff656b87b988475d3
#
_cell.length_a   1.000
_cell.length_b   1.000
_cell.length_c   1.000
_cell.angle_alpha   90.00
_cell.angle_beta   90.00
_cell.angle_gamma   90.00
#
_symmetry.space_group_name_H-M   'P 1'
#
loop_
_entity.id
_entity.type
_entity.pdbx_description
1 polymer ?
#
loop_
_entity_poly.entity_id
_entity_poly.type
_entity_poly.pdbx_seq_one_letter_code
_entity_poly.pdbx_strand_id
1 'polypeptide(L)'
;MTGETRLSKWGALSSFESGIDVIGDIAIVKLRAGTSGDEGRLAEAILLEMKSVKCVYGQEGGIEGDYRLRKLRHLGGEERTTTVHRENGLRLKLDVETCYFSPRLSTERLRIAAQVEDGERVLNMFAGVGPYSVLIAKKTRVWSCELNEAAFKFHLENNRLNKVEGRVEMIEGDAMDLPKVLGGEAKFDRILMPHPSQSNLFLKAALSMLAPRGVVHYYRHVSGEDKGEAEGNLRAEIGSLAPEVSVGSVRRVRVIGPRYIELVADLRR
;
A
#
# COMPACT_ATOMS: atom_id res chain seq x y z
N MET A 1 8.44 35.32 2.15
CA MET A 1 9.58 34.58 1.56
C MET A 1 9.01 33.25 1.10
N THR A 2 8.80 33.17 -0.20
CA THR A 2 8.16 32.06 -0.93
C THR A 2 9.03 30.84 -0.81
N GLY A 3 8.44 29.76 -0.23
CA GLY A 3 9.10 28.46 -0.09
C GLY A 3 9.31 27.82 -1.46
N GLU A 4 10.43 28.10 -2.09
CA GLU A 4 10.95 27.22 -3.12
C GLU A 4 11.17 25.85 -2.48
N THR A 5 10.36 24.88 -2.88
CA THR A 5 10.45 23.52 -2.39
C THR A 5 11.87 22.99 -2.67
N ARG A 6 12.53 22.40 -1.66
CA ARG A 6 13.86 21.77 -1.75
C ARG A 6 14.07 20.88 -3.01
N LEU A 7 12.98 20.35 -3.54
CA LEU A 7 12.92 19.55 -4.77
C LEU A 7 13.27 20.35 -6.05
N SER A 8 13.12 21.69 -6.07
CA SER A 8 13.43 22.48 -7.26
C SER A 8 14.92 22.52 -7.58
N LYS A 9 15.79 22.39 -6.58
CA LYS A 9 17.25 22.33 -6.76
C LYS A 9 17.72 21.04 -7.46
N TRP A 10 17.00 19.94 -7.27
CA TRP A 10 17.34 18.65 -7.89
C TRP A 10 16.73 18.47 -9.27
N GLY A 11 15.69 19.24 -9.61
CA GLY A 11 15.10 19.27 -10.95
C GLY A 11 16.05 19.73 -12.05
N ALA A 12 17.21 20.31 -11.68
CA ALA A 12 18.29 20.64 -12.62
C ALA A 12 19.12 19.41 -13.05
N LEU A 13 18.97 18.26 -12.35
CA LEU A 13 19.64 17.01 -12.73
C LEU A 13 18.79 16.28 -13.75
N SER A 14 19.34 16.00 -14.91
CA SER A 14 18.62 15.44 -16.07
C SER A 14 18.00 14.06 -15.83
N SER A 15 18.59 13.28 -14.91
CA SER A 15 18.16 11.92 -14.56
C SER A 15 16.99 11.84 -13.58
N PHE A 16 16.59 12.97 -12.94
CA PHE A 16 15.51 13.00 -11.96
C PHE A 16 14.15 13.32 -12.60
N GLU A 17 13.16 12.44 -12.46
CA GLU A 17 11.82 12.69 -13.02
C GLU A 17 10.94 13.46 -12.05
N SER A 18 10.66 12.93 -10.87
CA SER A 18 9.91 13.61 -9.81
C SER A 18 9.73 12.73 -8.57
N GLY A 19 9.74 13.36 -7.41
CA GLY A 19 9.37 12.75 -6.15
C GLY A 19 10.38 11.74 -5.58
N ILE A 20 10.58 11.80 -4.29
CA ILE A 20 11.40 10.87 -3.53
C ILE A 20 10.48 10.16 -2.54
N ASP A 21 10.50 8.83 -2.55
CA ASP A 21 9.92 8.02 -1.48
C ASP A 21 11.01 7.71 -0.46
N VAL A 22 10.81 8.11 0.79
CA VAL A 22 11.70 7.75 1.89
C VAL A 22 11.04 6.68 2.73
N ILE A 23 11.64 5.50 2.74
CA ILE A 23 11.17 4.34 3.51
C ILE A 23 12.25 4.01 4.55
N GLY A 24 11.96 4.30 5.80
CA GLY A 24 12.97 4.26 6.85
C GLY A 24 14.11 5.23 6.55
N ASP A 25 15.30 4.70 6.33
CA ASP A 25 16.50 5.43 5.95
C ASP A 25 16.95 5.16 4.49
N ILE A 26 16.06 4.60 3.67
CA ILE A 26 16.28 4.38 2.24
C ILE A 26 15.47 5.39 1.44
N ALA A 27 16.14 6.17 0.57
CA ALA A 27 15.50 7.02 -0.42
C ALA A 27 15.40 6.30 -1.75
N ILE A 28 14.20 6.32 -2.35
CA ILE A 28 13.95 5.77 -3.68
C ILE A 28 13.52 6.92 -4.58
N VAL A 29 14.27 7.13 -5.65
CA VAL A 29 14.04 8.17 -6.65
C VAL A 29 13.57 7.55 -7.96
N LYS A 30 12.61 8.16 -8.61
CA LYS A 30 12.18 7.73 -9.94
C LYS A 30 13.11 8.31 -10.99
N LEU A 31 13.76 7.44 -11.74
CA LEU A 31 14.68 7.82 -12.79
C LEU A 31 13.95 8.05 -14.12
N ARG A 32 14.37 9.07 -14.87
CA ARG A 32 13.88 9.32 -16.23
C ARG A 32 14.49 8.30 -17.17
N ALA A 33 13.67 7.66 -18.00
CA ALA A 33 14.14 6.72 -19.00
C ALA A 33 15.12 7.37 -19.99
N GLY A 34 16.20 6.68 -20.30
CA GLY A 34 17.19 7.13 -21.31
C GLY A 34 18.15 8.21 -20.83
N THR A 35 18.15 8.61 -19.57
CA THR A 35 19.16 9.53 -19.02
C THR A 35 20.15 8.75 -18.16
N SER A 36 21.44 8.97 -18.38
CA SER A 36 22.53 8.41 -17.59
C SER A 36 23.59 9.51 -17.36
N GLY A 37 24.29 9.42 -16.23
CA GLY A 37 25.46 10.24 -15.92
C GLY A 37 25.35 11.12 -14.67
N ASP A 38 24.15 11.52 -14.26
CA ASP A 38 23.96 12.40 -13.08
C ASP A 38 23.49 11.66 -11.82
N GLU A 39 23.26 10.34 -11.89
CA GLU A 39 22.63 9.59 -10.78
C GLU A 39 23.52 9.57 -9.52
N GLY A 40 24.84 9.43 -9.68
CA GLY A 40 25.76 9.49 -8.55
C GLY A 40 25.75 10.85 -7.86
N ARG A 41 25.73 11.94 -8.64
CA ARG A 41 25.61 13.31 -8.10
C ARG A 41 24.27 13.55 -7.41
N LEU A 42 23.19 12.98 -7.96
CA LEU A 42 21.87 13.01 -7.33
C LEU A 42 21.88 12.27 -5.99
N ALA A 43 22.49 11.08 -5.92
CA ALA A 43 22.61 10.31 -4.69
C ALA A 43 23.44 11.07 -3.63
N GLU A 44 24.58 11.65 -4.00
CA GLU A 44 25.40 12.48 -3.12
C GLU A 44 24.59 13.67 -2.56
N ALA A 45 23.86 14.38 -3.41
CA ALA A 45 23.05 15.52 -2.99
C ALA A 45 21.95 15.10 -1.98
N ILE A 46 21.29 13.96 -2.21
CA ILE A 46 20.29 13.41 -1.31
C ILE A 46 20.92 13.06 0.05
N LEU A 47 22.05 12.35 0.07
CA LEU A 47 22.76 11.95 1.29
C LEU A 47 23.25 13.16 2.07
N LEU A 48 23.68 14.22 1.40
CA LEU A 48 24.13 15.47 2.05
C LEU A 48 22.97 16.25 2.68
N GLU A 49 21.82 16.34 1.99
CA GLU A 49 20.69 17.15 2.45
C GLU A 49 19.76 16.39 3.41
N MET A 50 19.57 15.09 3.20
CA MET A 50 18.66 14.26 4.00
C MET A 50 19.42 13.39 5.00
N LYS A 51 19.84 13.98 6.14
CA LYS A 51 20.70 13.33 7.13
C LYS A 51 20.19 11.98 7.68
N SER A 52 18.88 11.73 7.61
CA SER A 52 18.28 10.45 8.00
C SER A 52 18.43 9.36 6.93
N VAL A 53 18.72 9.72 5.68
CA VAL A 53 18.91 8.79 4.58
C VAL A 53 20.32 8.23 4.61
N LYS A 54 20.42 6.91 4.44
CA LYS A 54 21.68 6.15 4.41
C LYS A 54 21.93 5.45 3.07
N CYS A 55 20.86 5.10 2.38
CA CYS A 55 20.89 4.41 1.10
C CYS A 55 20.07 5.19 0.08
N VAL A 56 20.53 5.25 -1.18
CA VAL A 56 19.79 5.85 -2.28
C VAL A 56 19.68 4.85 -3.42
N TYR A 57 18.44 4.60 -3.83
CA TYR A 57 18.11 3.72 -4.96
C TYR A 57 17.37 4.48 -6.04
N GLY A 58 17.65 4.16 -7.28
CA GLY A 58 16.88 4.58 -8.44
C GLY A 58 15.84 3.53 -8.81
N GLN A 59 14.58 3.93 -8.97
CA GLN A 59 13.55 3.06 -9.52
C GLN A 59 13.55 3.18 -11.03
N GLU A 60 13.70 2.04 -11.71
CA GLU A 60 13.63 1.89 -13.17
C GLU A 60 12.23 1.38 -13.55
N GLY A 61 11.51 2.14 -14.38
CA GLY A 61 10.18 1.74 -14.83
C GLY A 61 9.08 1.83 -13.76
N GLY A 62 8.03 1.04 -13.95
CA GLY A 62 6.85 0.98 -13.09
C GLY A 62 7.00 0.04 -11.90
N ILE A 63 5.86 -0.25 -11.30
CA ILE A 63 5.69 -1.31 -10.30
C ILE A 63 5.09 -2.50 -11.04
N GLU A 64 5.73 -3.68 -10.97
CA GLU A 64 5.44 -4.82 -11.85
C GLU A 64 5.09 -6.08 -11.06
N GLY A 65 4.40 -7.02 -11.75
CA GLY A 65 4.05 -8.33 -11.25
C GLY A 65 2.98 -8.33 -10.15
N ASP A 66 2.59 -9.53 -9.75
CA ASP A 66 1.56 -9.76 -8.73
C ASP A 66 1.98 -9.25 -7.34
N TYR A 67 3.26 -9.28 -7.05
CA TYR A 67 3.84 -8.75 -5.80
C TYR A 67 4.06 -7.23 -5.83
N ARG A 68 3.84 -6.56 -6.97
CA ARG A 68 3.99 -5.11 -7.13
C ARG A 68 5.39 -4.61 -6.77
N LEU A 69 6.41 -5.31 -7.19
CA LEU A 69 7.80 -4.99 -6.86
C LEU A 69 8.35 -3.84 -7.72
N ARG A 70 9.34 -3.16 -7.18
CA ARG A 70 10.10 -2.11 -7.85
C ARG A 70 11.40 -2.70 -8.37
N LYS A 71 11.74 -2.39 -9.62
CA LYS A 71 13.10 -2.64 -10.11
C LYS A 71 13.99 -1.51 -9.60
N LEU A 72 14.90 -1.83 -8.68
CA LEU A 72 15.78 -0.87 -8.03
C LEU A 72 17.22 -1.03 -8.50
N ARG A 73 17.94 0.11 -8.59
CA ARG A 73 19.36 0.17 -8.83
C ARG A 73 20.02 1.02 -7.75
N HIS A 74 21.05 0.51 -7.11
CA HIS A 74 21.80 1.26 -6.10
C HIS A 74 22.51 2.45 -6.74
N LEU A 75 22.38 3.64 -6.13
CA LEU A 75 22.96 4.88 -6.62
C LEU A 75 24.02 5.46 -5.68
N GLY A 76 23.93 5.18 -4.37
CA GLY A 76 24.91 5.68 -3.40
C GLY A 76 24.51 5.40 -1.95
N GLY A 77 25.46 5.61 -1.04
CA GLY A 77 25.34 5.31 0.37
C GLY A 77 25.60 3.83 0.70
N GLU A 78 24.97 3.32 1.76
CA GLU A 78 25.05 1.91 2.14
C GLU A 78 24.31 1.05 1.10
N GLU A 79 24.85 -0.12 0.78
CA GLU A 79 24.24 -1.06 -0.16
C GLU A 79 23.45 -2.12 0.61
N ARG A 80 22.23 -1.78 1.00
CA ARG A 80 21.24 -2.67 1.62
C ARG A 80 19.82 -2.26 1.27
N THR A 81 18.93 -3.22 1.16
CA THR A 81 17.53 -3.03 0.81
C THR A 81 16.57 -3.12 2.02
N THR A 82 17.07 -3.67 3.14
CA THR A 82 16.28 -3.82 4.38
C THR A 82 16.35 -2.57 5.25
N THR A 83 15.20 -2.12 5.75
CA THR A 83 15.10 -0.96 6.65
C THR A 83 13.95 -1.12 7.65
N VAL A 84 13.87 -0.20 8.62
CA VAL A 84 12.73 -0.05 9.55
C VAL A 84 12.08 1.30 9.34
N HIS A 85 10.90 1.29 8.72
CA HIS A 85 10.08 2.49 8.54
C HIS A 85 9.26 2.78 9.81
N ARG A 86 9.09 4.06 10.11
CA ARG A 86 8.27 4.52 11.25
C ARG A 86 7.11 5.36 10.75
N GLU A 87 5.88 4.95 11.08
CA GLU A 87 4.66 5.71 10.78
C GLU A 87 3.58 5.42 11.81
N ASN A 88 2.72 6.38 12.11
CA ASN A 88 1.54 6.21 12.98
C ASN A 88 1.85 5.47 14.30
N GLY A 89 3.03 5.69 14.89
CA GLY A 89 3.49 5.02 16.11
C GLY A 89 3.93 3.56 15.90
N LEU A 90 4.01 3.07 14.66
CA LEU A 90 4.49 1.73 14.30
C LEU A 90 5.95 1.73 13.91
N ARG A 91 6.56 0.55 14.04
CA ARG A 91 7.87 0.19 13.48
C ARG A 91 7.65 -0.94 12.48
N LEU A 92 7.93 -0.69 11.21
CA LEU A 92 7.70 -1.64 10.13
C LEU A 92 9.03 -1.98 9.47
N LYS A 93 9.55 -3.17 9.73
CA LYS A 93 10.72 -3.73 9.04
C LYS A 93 10.28 -4.26 7.69
N LEU A 94 11.05 -3.97 6.66
CA LEU A 94 10.80 -4.46 5.31
C LEU A 94 12.06 -4.42 4.47
N ASP A 95 12.03 -5.14 3.38
CA ASP A 95 12.98 -5.03 2.28
C ASP A 95 12.30 -4.33 1.10
N VAL A 96 12.89 -3.23 0.61
CA VAL A 96 12.27 -2.39 -0.43
C VAL A 96 12.31 -3.00 -1.83
N GLU A 97 13.10 -4.04 -2.04
CA GLU A 97 13.24 -4.74 -3.31
C GLU A 97 12.26 -5.93 -3.39
N THR A 98 12.08 -6.65 -2.29
CA THR A 98 11.25 -7.88 -2.25
C THR A 98 9.84 -7.65 -1.72
N CYS A 99 9.54 -6.48 -1.14
CA CYS A 99 8.24 -6.16 -0.57
C CYS A 99 7.68 -4.84 -1.12
N TYR A 100 6.40 -4.85 -1.49
CA TYR A 100 5.71 -3.61 -1.79
C TYR A 100 5.43 -2.80 -0.52
N PHE A 101 5.83 -1.55 -0.53
CA PHE A 101 5.44 -0.57 0.48
C PHE A 101 5.37 0.84 -0.12
N SER A 102 4.39 1.64 0.33
CA SER A 102 4.29 3.06 -0.04
C SER A 102 4.08 3.92 1.21
N PRO A 103 5.02 4.81 1.55
CA PRO A 103 4.87 5.73 2.67
C PRO A 103 3.75 6.76 2.44
N ARG A 104 3.38 7.01 1.18
CA ARG A 104 2.31 7.95 0.78
C ARG A 104 0.91 7.50 1.23
N LEU A 105 0.74 6.24 1.65
CA LEU A 105 -0.53 5.69 2.13
C LEU A 105 -0.71 5.77 3.66
N SER A 106 0.22 6.39 4.38
CA SER A 106 0.20 6.49 5.84
C SER A 106 -1.10 7.12 6.37
N THR A 107 -1.55 8.22 5.77
CA THR A 107 -2.81 8.90 6.14
C THR A 107 -4.03 8.03 5.88
N GLU A 108 -4.04 7.28 4.76
CA GLU A 108 -5.15 6.38 4.44
C GLU A 108 -5.21 5.21 5.42
N ARG A 109 -4.07 4.65 5.81
CA ARG A 109 -4.01 3.61 6.85
C ARG A 109 -4.58 4.09 8.17
N LEU A 110 -4.22 5.31 8.58
CA LEU A 110 -4.76 5.93 9.80
C LEU A 110 -6.27 6.15 9.71
N ARG A 111 -6.77 6.62 8.54
CA ARG A 111 -8.21 6.81 8.30
C ARG A 111 -8.99 5.52 8.45
N ILE A 112 -8.52 4.42 7.88
CA ILE A 112 -9.19 3.11 8.01
C ILE A 112 -9.14 2.64 9.47
N ALA A 113 -7.98 2.69 10.12
CA ALA A 113 -7.85 2.26 11.51
C ALA A 113 -8.75 3.06 12.47
N ALA A 114 -8.98 4.35 12.19
CA ALA A 114 -9.89 5.20 12.97
C ALA A 114 -11.37 4.78 12.85
N GLN A 115 -11.77 4.13 11.77
CA GLN A 115 -13.14 3.65 11.54
C GLN A 115 -13.43 2.27 12.18
N VAL A 116 -12.36 1.54 12.56
CA VAL A 116 -12.52 0.23 13.18
C VAL A 116 -13.06 0.40 14.59
N GLU A 117 -14.08 -0.37 14.96
CA GLU A 117 -14.66 -0.40 16.29
C GLU A 117 -14.07 -1.55 17.12
N ASP A 118 -14.18 -1.45 18.44
CA ASP A 118 -13.72 -2.50 19.36
C ASP A 118 -14.56 -3.77 19.15
N GLY A 119 -13.89 -4.90 19.04
CA GLY A 119 -14.56 -6.19 18.83
C GLY A 119 -14.86 -6.53 17.37
N GLU A 120 -14.70 -5.61 16.41
CA GLU A 120 -14.80 -5.95 14.99
C GLU A 120 -13.85 -7.07 14.61
N ARG A 121 -14.32 -7.99 13.78
CA ARG A 121 -13.49 -8.97 13.07
C ARG A 121 -13.05 -8.38 11.74
N VAL A 122 -11.76 -8.10 11.62
CA VAL A 122 -11.21 -7.44 10.43
C VAL A 122 -10.38 -8.43 9.60
N LEU A 123 -10.65 -8.50 8.28
CA LEU A 123 -9.85 -9.25 7.32
C LEU A 123 -9.08 -8.27 6.42
N ASN A 124 -7.77 -8.42 6.33
CA ASN A 124 -6.93 -7.78 5.33
C ASN A 124 -6.51 -8.83 4.30
N MET A 125 -7.05 -8.74 3.09
CA MET A 125 -6.84 -9.74 2.04
C MET A 125 -5.47 -9.61 1.35
N PHE A 126 -4.80 -8.47 1.47
CA PHE A 126 -3.51 -8.18 0.81
C PHE A 126 -2.62 -7.40 1.77
N ALA A 127 -2.06 -8.14 2.74
CA ALA A 127 -1.51 -7.50 3.92
C ALA A 127 -0.13 -6.87 3.74
N GLY A 128 0.67 -7.35 2.78
CA GLY A 128 2.05 -6.93 2.63
C GLY A 128 2.84 -7.16 3.92
N VAL A 129 3.71 -6.24 4.25
CA VAL A 129 4.46 -6.26 5.51
C VAL A 129 3.63 -5.84 6.74
N GLY A 130 2.32 -5.74 6.59
CA GLY A 130 1.36 -5.55 7.68
C GLY A 130 1.00 -4.13 8.09
N PRO A 131 1.19 -3.08 7.29
CA PRO A 131 1.01 -1.71 7.78
C PRO A 131 -0.43 -1.39 8.22
N TYR A 132 -1.46 -1.92 7.53
CA TYR A 132 -2.86 -1.84 8.01
C TYR A 132 -3.11 -2.75 9.20
N SER A 133 -2.72 -4.02 9.05
CA SER A 133 -3.03 -5.06 10.05
C SER A 133 -2.43 -4.76 11.41
N VAL A 134 -1.15 -4.37 11.46
CA VAL A 134 -0.46 -4.01 12.71
C VAL A 134 -1.10 -2.78 13.37
N LEU A 135 -1.51 -1.78 12.56
CA LEU A 135 -2.15 -0.58 13.08
C LEU A 135 -3.52 -0.90 13.70
N ILE A 136 -4.35 -1.68 12.99
CA ILE A 136 -5.68 -2.09 13.43
C ILE A 136 -5.60 -3.05 14.64
N ALA A 137 -4.60 -3.92 14.66
CA ALA A 137 -4.40 -4.87 15.76
C ALA A 137 -4.06 -4.22 17.11
N LYS A 138 -3.73 -2.92 17.13
CA LYS A 138 -3.69 -2.15 18.39
C LYS A 138 -5.07 -2.10 19.08
N LYS A 139 -6.14 -2.26 18.33
CA LYS A 139 -7.53 -2.10 18.77
C LYS A 139 -8.30 -3.43 18.79
N THR A 140 -8.25 -4.23 17.73
CA THR A 140 -9.04 -5.44 17.60
C THR A 140 -8.28 -6.59 16.95
N ARG A 141 -8.92 -7.76 16.76
CA ARG A 141 -8.35 -8.91 16.05
C ARG A 141 -8.38 -8.71 14.55
N VAL A 142 -7.28 -9.10 13.87
CA VAL A 142 -7.12 -8.98 12.42
C VAL A 142 -6.68 -10.31 11.83
N TRP A 143 -7.34 -10.76 10.78
CA TRP A 143 -6.89 -11.82 9.88
C TRP A 143 -6.16 -11.18 8.71
N SER A 144 -4.97 -11.67 8.39
CA SER A 144 -4.08 -11.06 7.41
C SER A 144 -3.58 -12.10 6.43
N CYS A 145 -4.00 -11.97 5.16
CA CYS A 145 -3.56 -12.82 4.08
C CYS A 145 -2.46 -12.13 3.28
N GLU A 146 -1.39 -12.86 2.96
CA GLU A 146 -0.30 -12.40 2.10
C GLU A 146 0.25 -13.54 1.26
N LEU A 147 0.39 -13.27 -0.05
CA LEU A 147 0.89 -14.23 -1.03
C LEU A 147 2.42 -14.20 -1.15
N ASN A 148 3.03 -13.02 -0.98
CA ASN A 148 4.48 -12.85 -1.05
C ASN A 148 5.14 -13.36 0.23
N GLU A 149 5.84 -14.48 0.16
CA GLU A 149 6.53 -15.11 1.29
C GLU A 149 7.49 -14.16 2.02
N ALA A 150 8.21 -13.29 1.29
CA ALA A 150 9.12 -12.32 1.90
C ALA A 150 8.33 -11.30 2.73
N ALA A 151 7.25 -10.76 2.19
CA ALA A 151 6.38 -9.83 2.89
C ALA A 151 5.69 -10.49 4.10
N PHE A 152 5.25 -11.73 3.97
CA PHE A 152 4.67 -12.52 5.04
C PHE A 152 5.65 -12.67 6.23
N LYS A 153 6.91 -13.02 5.97
CA LYS A 153 7.96 -13.13 7.00
C LYS A 153 8.20 -11.79 7.71
N PHE A 154 8.29 -10.69 6.97
CA PHE A 154 8.40 -9.37 7.57
C PHE A 154 7.15 -8.98 8.37
N HIS A 155 5.96 -9.38 7.93
CA HIS A 155 4.73 -9.12 8.68
C HIS A 155 4.76 -9.82 10.05
N LEU A 156 5.19 -11.08 10.11
CA LEU A 156 5.37 -11.79 11.38
C LEU A 156 6.35 -11.08 12.31
N GLU A 157 7.49 -10.60 11.78
CA GLU A 157 8.44 -9.79 12.55
C GLU A 157 7.79 -8.48 13.03
N ASN A 158 7.03 -7.80 12.18
CA ASN A 158 6.37 -6.54 12.49
C ASN A 158 5.29 -6.69 13.56
N ASN A 159 4.57 -7.82 13.60
CA ASN A 159 3.64 -8.12 14.67
C ASN A 159 4.36 -8.16 16.03
N ARG A 160 5.54 -8.82 16.11
CA ARG A 160 6.37 -8.87 17.32
C ARG A 160 6.94 -7.49 17.68
N LEU A 161 7.51 -6.77 16.70
CA LEU A 161 8.07 -5.43 16.91
C LEU A 161 7.06 -4.43 17.49
N ASN A 162 5.78 -4.63 17.19
CA ASN A 162 4.69 -3.76 17.63
C ASN A 162 3.83 -4.36 18.74
N LYS A 163 4.18 -5.57 19.24
CA LYS A 163 3.52 -6.28 20.36
C LYS A 163 2.03 -6.56 20.07
N VAL A 164 1.73 -7.06 18.86
CA VAL A 164 0.37 -7.40 18.41
C VAL A 164 0.25 -8.83 17.90
N GLU A 165 1.26 -9.68 18.05
CA GLU A 165 1.27 -11.07 17.57
C GLU A 165 0.06 -11.89 18.05
N GLY A 166 -0.43 -11.66 19.26
CA GLY A 166 -1.62 -12.32 19.80
C GLY A 166 -2.95 -11.82 19.22
N ARG A 167 -2.93 -10.79 18.37
CA ARG A 167 -4.13 -10.20 17.76
C ARG A 167 -4.16 -10.28 16.24
N VAL A 168 -3.08 -10.77 15.61
CA VAL A 168 -2.99 -10.92 14.16
C VAL A 168 -2.90 -12.40 13.81
N GLU A 169 -3.93 -12.89 13.13
CA GLU A 169 -3.96 -14.23 12.56
C GLU A 169 -3.37 -14.19 11.15
N MET A 170 -2.24 -14.85 10.94
CA MET A 170 -1.50 -14.79 9.69
C MET A 170 -1.85 -15.97 8.77
N ILE A 171 -2.18 -15.67 7.53
CA ILE A 171 -2.51 -16.66 6.48
C ILE A 171 -1.56 -16.43 5.30
N GLU A 172 -0.69 -17.40 5.03
CA GLU A 172 0.16 -17.39 3.85
C GLU A 172 -0.58 -18.04 2.69
N GLY A 173 -0.75 -17.31 1.57
CA GLY A 173 -1.40 -17.86 0.39
C GLY A 173 -2.20 -16.86 -0.41
N ASP A 174 -2.94 -17.37 -1.40
CA ASP A 174 -3.79 -16.59 -2.28
C ASP A 174 -5.09 -16.18 -1.58
N ALA A 175 -5.41 -14.90 -1.66
CA ALA A 175 -6.66 -14.35 -1.12
C ALA A 175 -7.92 -14.95 -1.77
N MET A 176 -7.80 -15.56 -2.96
CA MET A 176 -8.90 -16.27 -3.62
C MET A 176 -9.31 -17.52 -2.85
N ASP A 177 -8.38 -18.17 -2.17
CA ASP A 177 -8.63 -19.40 -1.40
C ASP A 177 -9.18 -19.12 0.01
N LEU A 178 -9.20 -17.89 0.47
CA LEU A 178 -9.62 -17.51 1.83
C LEU A 178 -11.00 -18.08 2.24
N PRO A 179 -12.05 -18.07 1.38
CA PRO A 179 -13.33 -18.66 1.79
C PRO A 179 -13.22 -20.13 2.16
N LYS A 180 -12.37 -20.89 1.47
CA LYS A 180 -12.12 -22.32 1.74
C LYS A 180 -11.22 -22.50 2.97
N VAL A 181 -10.13 -21.75 3.04
CA VAL A 181 -9.14 -21.83 4.15
C VAL A 181 -9.77 -21.48 5.48
N LEU A 182 -10.69 -20.49 5.50
CA LEU A 182 -11.39 -20.03 6.70
C LEU A 182 -12.67 -20.82 7.02
N GLY A 183 -12.95 -21.91 6.29
CA GLY A 183 -14.05 -22.83 6.59
C GLY A 183 -15.42 -22.39 6.09
N GLY A 184 -15.52 -21.50 5.10
CA GLY A 184 -16.75 -21.15 4.37
C GLY A 184 -17.77 -20.30 5.16
N GLU A 185 -17.89 -20.50 6.47
CA GLU A 185 -18.83 -19.75 7.33
C GLU A 185 -18.20 -18.56 8.06
N ALA A 186 -16.88 -18.37 7.93
CA ALA A 186 -16.20 -17.24 8.56
C ALA A 186 -16.74 -15.91 8.02
N LYS A 187 -17.18 -15.03 8.92
CA LYS A 187 -17.70 -13.70 8.58
C LYS A 187 -16.88 -12.61 9.26
N PHE A 188 -16.70 -11.50 8.52
CA PHE A 188 -15.93 -10.35 8.95
C PHE A 188 -16.79 -9.08 8.88
N ASP A 189 -16.66 -8.25 9.91
CA ASP A 189 -17.36 -6.97 9.99
C ASP A 189 -16.73 -5.95 9.05
N ARG A 190 -15.42 -6.12 8.78
CA ARG A 190 -14.65 -5.24 7.89
C ARG A 190 -13.66 -6.04 7.08
N ILE A 191 -13.66 -5.80 5.76
CA ILE A 191 -12.72 -6.43 4.83
C ILE A 191 -11.95 -5.34 4.09
N LEU A 192 -10.62 -5.43 4.11
CA LEU A 192 -9.73 -4.52 3.39
C LEU A 192 -9.20 -5.21 2.14
N MET A 193 -9.30 -4.53 1.00
CA MET A 193 -8.79 -4.99 -0.29
C MET A 193 -7.77 -3.99 -0.86
N PRO A 194 -6.61 -3.73 -0.21
CA PRO A 194 -5.67 -2.68 -0.61
C PRO A 194 -4.77 -3.11 -1.77
N HIS A 195 -5.34 -3.73 -2.80
CA HIS A 195 -4.68 -4.17 -4.03
C HIS A 195 -5.36 -3.55 -5.27
N PRO A 196 -5.24 -2.23 -5.51
CA PRO A 196 -6.11 -1.49 -6.42
C PRO A 196 -6.02 -1.91 -7.90
N SER A 197 -4.97 -2.61 -8.32
CA SER A 197 -4.84 -3.12 -9.69
C SER A 197 -5.68 -4.37 -9.98
N GLN A 198 -5.95 -5.21 -8.97
CA GLN A 198 -6.59 -6.53 -9.18
C GLN A 198 -7.79 -6.79 -8.25
N SER A 199 -8.19 -5.86 -7.39
CA SER A 199 -9.29 -6.07 -6.42
C SER A 199 -10.59 -6.56 -7.05
N ASN A 200 -10.85 -6.23 -8.31
CA ASN A 200 -12.03 -6.70 -9.04
C ASN A 200 -12.10 -8.23 -9.13
N LEU A 201 -10.98 -8.92 -9.24
CA LEU A 201 -10.92 -10.37 -9.32
C LEU A 201 -11.37 -11.04 -8.01
N PHE A 202 -11.10 -10.39 -6.89
CA PHE A 202 -11.29 -10.93 -5.54
C PHE A 202 -12.60 -10.46 -4.86
N LEU A 203 -13.37 -9.56 -5.50
CA LEU A 203 -14.55 -8.96 -4.89
C LEU A 203 -15.59 -9.99 -4.45
N LYS A 204 -15.87 -11.01 -5.27
CA LYS A 204 -16.81 -12.08 -4.93
C LYS A 204 -16.37 -12.90 -3.73
N ALA A 205 -15.08 -13.21 -3.64
CA ALA A 205 -14.51 -13.90 -2.48
C ALA A 205 -14.64 -13.05 -1.22
N ALA A 206 -14.33 -11.75 -1.28
CA ALA A 206 -14.53 -10.82 -0.17
C ALA A 206 -15.99 -10.77 0.29
N LEU A 207 -16.92 -10.59 -0.64
CA LEU A 207 -18.35 -10.52 -0.33
C LEU A 207 -18.88 -11.83 0.28
N SER A 208 -18.38 -13.00 -0.12
CA SER A 208 -18.80 -14.27 0.49
C SER A 208 -18.46 -14.37 1.99
N MET A 209 -17.42 -13.64 2.43
CA MET A 209 -16.97 -13.61 3.83
C MET A 209 -17.47 -12.36 4.59
N LEU A 210 -18.25 -11.47 3.96
CA LEU A 210 -18.75 -10.26 4.60
C LEU A 210 -19.92 -10.60 5.54
N ALA A 211 -19.89 -10.06 6.76
CA ALA A 211 -21.00 -10.12 7.70
C ALA A 211 -22.20 -9.26 7.21
N PRO A 212 -23.45 -9.54 7.64
CA PRO A 212 -24.65 -8.86 7.14
C PRO A 212 -24.64 -7.32 7.24
N ARG A 213 -23.92 -6.76 8.22
CA ARG A 213 -23.74 -5.30 8.41
C ARG A 213 -22.32 -4.84 8.16
N GLY A 214 -21.51 -5.71 7.57
CA GLY A 214 -20.09 -5.45 7.34
C GLY A 214 -19.84 -4.44 6.23
N VAL A 215 -18.58 -4.02 6.12
CA VAL A 215 -18.10 -3.12 5.08
C VAL A 215 -16.86 -3.69 4.39
N VAL A 216 -16.83 -3.62 3.05
CA VAL A 216 -15.64 -3.87 2.26
C VAL A 216 -15.03 -2.53 1.83
N HIS A 217 -13.78 -2.29 2.17
CA HIS A 217 -12.99 -1.18 1.62
C HIS A 217 -12.34 -1.65 0.32
N TYR A 218 -12.97 -1.31 -0.79
CA TYR A 218 -12.60 -1.74 -2.14
C TYR A 218 -11.73 -0.69 -2.81
N TYR A 219 -10.43 -0.97 -2.98
CA TYR A 219 -9.48 -0.07 -3.64
C TYR A 219 -9.38 -0.39 -5.12
N ARG A 220 -9.40 0.65 -5.96
CA ARG A 220 -9.25 0.51 -7.42
C ARG A 220 -8.42 1.63 -8.04
N HIS A 221 -7.64 1.27 -9.04
CA HIS A 221 -7.11 2.20 -10.01
C HIS A 221 -8.13 2.42 -11.11
N VAL A 222 -8.63 3.63 -11.25
CA VAL A 222 -9.71 3.96 -12.18
C VAL A 222 -9.26 5.07 -13.11
N SER A 223 -9.59 4.93 -14.40
CA SER A 223 -9.41 6.00 -15.38
C SER A 223 -10.52 7.05 -15.24
N GLY A 224 -10.17 8.32 -15.49
CA GLY A 224 -11.11 9.43 -15.53
C GLY A 224 -10.35 10.74 -15.67
N GLU A 225 -10.90 11.69 -16.38
CA GLU A 225 -10.29 13.02 -16.56
C GLU A 225 -10.34 13.80 -15.25
N ASP A 226 -11.39 13.59 -14.48
CA ASP A 226 -11.52 14.14 -13.12
C ASP A 226 -12.01 13.10 -12.11
N LYS A 227 -12.21 13.54 -10.86
CA LYS A 227 -12.69 12.68 -9.77
C LYS A 227 -14.12 12.17 -10.04
N GLY A 228 -14.99 13.00 -10.61
CA GLY A 228 -16.41 12.66 -10.83
C GLY A 228 -16.57 11.55 -11.86
N GLU A 229 -15.86 11.65 -12.98
CA GLU A 229 -15.82 10.62 -14.00
C GLU A 229 -15.24 9.31 -13.47
N ALA A 230 -14.08 9.37 -12.77
CA ALA A 230 -13.48 8.19 -12.16
C ALA A 230 -14.41 7.51 -11.11
N GLU A 231 -15.15 8.30 -10.33
CA GLU A 231 -16.14 7.77 -9.39
C GLU A 231 -17.32 7.12 -10.13
N GLY A 232 -17.80 7.71 -11.20
CA GLY A 232 -18.84 7.13 -12.07
C GLY A 232 -18.41 5.79 -12.66
N ASN A 233 -17.20 5.72 -13.20
CA ASN A 233 -16.61 4.51 -13.76
C ASN A 233 -16.47 3.40 -12.69
N LEU A 234 -16.04 3.75 -11.48
CA LEU A 234 -15.94 2.81 -10.36
C LEU A 234 -17.31 2.25 -9.96
N ARG A 235 -18.34 3.11 -9.87
CA ARG A 235 -19.70 2.69 -9.52
C ARG A 235 -20.29 1.77 -10.59
N ALA A 236 -20.04 2.05 -11.87
CA ALA A 236 -20.45 1.20 -12.98
C ALA A 236 -19.75 -0.18 -12.95
N GLU A 237 -18.45 -0.20 -12.68
CA GLU A 237 -17.68 -1.45 -12.50
C GLU A 237 -18.29 -2.29 -11.38
N ILE A 238 -18.50 -1.70 -10.19
CA ILE A 238 -19.05 -2.41 -9.03
C ILE A 238 -20.47 -2.91 -9.32
N GLY A 239 -21.32 -2.10 -9.93
CA GLY A 239 -22.70 -2.50 -10.29
C GLY A 239 -22.75 -3.68 -11.27
N SER A 240 -21.74 -3.82 -12.13
CA SER A 240 -21.60 -4.97 -13.02
C SER A 240 -21.07 -6.23 -12.32
N LEU A 241 -20.12 -6.07 -11.39
CA LEU A 241 -19.47 -7.19 -10.70
C LEU A 241 -20.30 -7.76 -9.55
N ALA A 242 -21.03 -6.91 -8.85
CA ALA A 242 -21.75 -7.22 -7.63
C ALA A 242 -23.00 -6.32 -7.48
N PRO A 243 -24.05 -6.54 -8.30
CA PRO A 243 -25.25 -5.70 -8.29
C PRO A 243 -26.03 -5.72 -6.97
N GLU A 244 -25.76 -6.71 -6.12
CA GLU A 244 -26.37 -6.88 -4.78
C GLU A 244 -25.78 -5.96 -3.71
N VAL A 245 -24.68 -5.24 -3.98
CA VAL A 245 -24.08 -4.37 -2.99
C VAL A 245 -24.44 -2.90 -3.20
N SER A 246 -24.58 -2.18 -2.09
CA SER A 246 -24.67 -0.73 -2.09
C SER A 246 -23.29 -0.10 -2.03
N VAL A 247 -23.05 0.89 -2.89
CA VAL A 247 -21.82 1.69 -2.89
C VAL A 247 -22.05 2.93 -2.02
N GLY A 248 -21.46 2.94 -0.84
CA GLY A 248 -21.51 4.05 0.08
C GLY A 248 -20.55 5.19 -0.32
N SER A 249 -19.64 5.55 0.57
CA SER A 249 -18.65 6.60 0.29
C SER A 249 -17.65 6.16 -0.78
N VAL A 250 -17.30 7.07 -1.69
CA VAL A 250 -16.17 6.91 -2.61
C VAL A 250 -15.18 8.04 -2.34
N ARG A 251 -13.93 7.67 -2.13
CA ARG A 251 -12.87 8.61 -1.77
C ARG A 251 -11.67 8.46 -2.69
N ARG A 252 -11.10 9.60 -3.09
CA ARG A 252 -9.80 9.63 -3.74
C ARG A 252 -8.70 9.41 -2.71
N VAL A 253 -7.91 8.37 -2.93
CA VAL A 253 -6.70 8.06 -2.14
C VAL A 253 -5.52 8.91 -2.66
N ARG A 254 -5.22 8.78 -3.96
CA ARG A 254 -4.17 9.57 -4.62
C ARG A 254 -4.36 9.59 -6.14
N VAL A 255 -3.65 10.51 -6.79
CA VAL A 255 -3.43 10.48 -8.24
C VAL A 255 -2.20 9.60 -8.51
N ILE A 256 -2.26 8.71 -9.49
CA ILE A 256 -1.18 7.76 -9.83
C ILE A 256 -0.57 8.02 -11.20
N GLY A 257 -1.24 8.79 -12.03
CA GLY A 257 -0.75 9.18 -13.35
C GLY A 257 -1.73 10.08 -14.07
N PRO A 258 -1.42 10.54 -15.27
CA PRO A 258 -2.36 11.27 -16.10
C PRO A 258 -3.63 10.43 -16.31
N ARG A 259 -4.79 10.98 -15.95
CA ARG A 259 -6.10 10.31 -16.08
C ARG A 259 -6.25 8.99 -15.29
N TYR A 260 -5.41 8.76 -14.27
CA TYR A 260 -5.50 7.58 -13.41
C TYR A 260 -5.52 7.96 -11.94
N ILE A 261 -6.56 7.52 -11.24
CA ILE A 261 -6.79 7.86 -9.83
C ILE A 261 -6.95 6.55 -9.03
N GLU A 262 -6.33 6.49 -7.87
CA GLU A 262 -6.62 5.46 -6.88
C GLU A 262 -7.80 5.91 -6.03
N LEU A 263 -8.91 5.17 -6.14
CA LEU A 263 -10.13 5.37 -5.35
C LEU A 263 -10.30 4.22 -4.35
N VAL A 264 -11.00 4.51 -3.27
CA VAL A 264 -11.56 3.51 -2.35
C VAL A 264 -13.06 3.72 -2.25
N ALA A 265 -13.82 2.63 -2.40
CA ALA A 265 -15.27 2.59 -2.20
C ALA A 265 -15.59 1.73 -0.98
N ASP A 266 -16.51 2.20 -0.14
CA ASP A 266 -17.06 1.44 0.98
C ASP A 266 -18.32 0.69 0.48
N LEU A 267 -18.24 -0.64 0.40
CA LEU A 267 -19.31 -1.50 -0.09
C LEU A 267 -20.01 -2.18 1.09
N ARG A 268 -21.35 -2.23 1.02
CA ARG A 268 -22.22 -2.90 2.01
C ARG A 268 -23.26 -3.78 1.31
N ARG A 269 -23.67 -4.84 1.96
CA ARG A 269 -24.85 -5.62 1.56
C ARG A 269 -26.13 -5.03 2.09
#